data_c4799b4b8b42ed79492518278fbf9ca4
#
_entry.id   c4799b4b8b42ed79492518278fbf9ca4
#
_cell.length_a   1.000
_cell.length_b   1.000
_cell.length_c   1.000
_cell.angle_alpha   90.00
_cell.angle_beta   90.00
_cell.angle_gamma   90.00
#
_symmetry.space_group_name_H-M   'P 1'
#
loop_
_entity.id
_entity.type
_entity.pdbx_description
1 polymer ?
#
loop_
_entity_poly.entity_id
_entity_poly.type
_entity_poly.pdbx_seq_one_letter_code
_entity_poly.pdbx_strand_id
1 'polypeptide(L)'
;MRRKYQEEHKVEISEYRKSWAADNEEKVAASKLAYYEHEREEVIARSKKWAESNPEKVRQAKANNRRKRRAARHASPGSFTAEEFEALCESYGNRCLACGETEAVLEADHVVPLTKGGSDSISNIQPLCGSCNRKKCVHIIDCRLNTNILS
;
A
#
# COMPACT_ATOMS: atom_id res chain seq x y z
N MET A 1 -17.94 -21.83 -34.13
CA MET A 1 -17.13 -20.79 -34.81
C MET A 1 -16.39 -19.86 -33.82
N ARG A 2 -17.05 -19.19 -32.87
CA ARG A 2 -16.43 -18.18 -31.98
C ARG A 2 -15.24 -18.68 -31.13
N ARG A 3 -15.30 -19.90 -30.58
CA ARG A 3 -14.22 -20.48 -29.75
C ARG A 3 -12.96 -20.77 -30.57
N LYS A 4 -13.11 -21.34 -31.78
CA LYS A 4 -11.97 -21.67 -32.66
C LYS A 4 -11.21 -20.41 -33.07
N TYR A 5 -11.91 -19.36 -33.50
CA TYR A 5 -11.32 -18.05 -33.81
C TYR A 5 -10.57 -17.44 -32.62
N GLN A 6 -11.12 -17.52 -31.40
CA GLN A 6 -10.46 -17.00 -30.19
C GLN A 6 -9.19 -17.77 -29.83
N GLU A 7 -9.14 -19.06 -30.12
CA GLU A 7 -7.96 -19.91 -29.89
C GLU A 7 -6.86 -19.61 -30.91
N GLU A 8 -7.22 -19.47 -32.19
CA GLU A 8 -6.29 -19.13 -33.28
C GLU A 8 -5.68 -17.73 -33.15
N HIS A 9 -6.43 -16.75 -32.63
CA HIS A 9 -5.98 -15.36 -32.46
C HIS A 9 -5.71 -14.95 -31.00
N LYS A 10 -5.44 -15.90 -30.12
CA LYS A 10 -5.29 -15.67 -28.67
C LYS A 10 -4.20 -14.65 -28.33
N VAL A 11 -3.07 -14.70 -29.04
CA VAL A 11 -1.93 -13.79 -28.83
C VAL A 11 -2.29 -12.37 -29.25
N GLU A 12 -2.81 -12.20 -30.46
CA GLU A 12 -3.22 -10.90 -31.01
C GLU A 12 -4.30 -10.22 -30.14
N ILE A 13 -5.28 -11.01 -29.71
CA ILE A 13 -6.34 -10.50 -28.80
C ILE A 13 -5.75 -10.09 -27.46
N SER A 14 -4.77 -10.82 -26.95
CA SER A 14 -4.10 -10.49 -25.67
C SER A 14 -3.29 -9.20 -25.80
N GLU A 15 -2.54 -9.02 -26.88
CA GLU A 15 -1.76 -7.82 -27.15
C GLU A 15 -2.64 -6.60 -27.35
N TYR A 16 -3.69 -6.72 -28.15
CA TYR A 16 -4.69 -5.67 -28.32
C TYR A 16 -5.32 -5.24 -26.98
N ARG A 17 -5.70 -6.20 -26.13
CA ARG A 17 -6.26 -5.90 -24.80
C ARG A 17 -5.28 -5.18 -23.89
N LYS A 18 -4.00 -5.53 -23.94
CA LYS A 18 -2.94 -4.86 -23.16
C LYS A 18 -2.74 -3.43 -23.64
N SER A 19 -2.62 -3.24 -24.96
CA SER A 19 -2.48 -1.91 -25.56
C SER A 19 -3.70 -1.04 -25.24
N TRP A 20 -4.91 -1.54 -25.48
CA TRP A 20 -6.13 -0.82 -25.16
C TRP A 20 -6.23 -0.44 -23.68
N ALA A 21 -5.83 -1.34 -22.77
CA ALA A 21 -5.85 -1.07 -21.34
C ALA A 21 -4.82 0.02 -20.94
N ALA A 22 -3.67 0.06 -21.59
CA ALA A 22 -2.67 1.11 -21.38
C ALA A 22 -3.18 2.47 -21.87
N ASP A 23 -3.82 2.52 -23.05
CA ASP A 23 -4.39 3.74 -23.61
C ASP A 23 -5.65 4.25 -22.86
N ASN A 24 -6.28 3.38 -22.04
CA ASN A 24 -7.51 3.69 -21.32
C ASN A 24 -7.39 3.43 -19.81
N GLU A 25 -6.25 3.75 -19.22
CA GLU A 25 -5.91 3.42 -17.83
C GLU A 25 -6.95 3.94 -16.83
N GLU A 26 -7.44 5.17 -17.01
CA GLU A 26 -8.47 5.78 -16.17
C GLU A 26 -9.82 5.03 -16.25
N LYS A 27 -10.24 4.62 -17.43
CA LYS A 27 -11.50 3.87 -17.62
C LYS A 27 -11.40 2.48 -17.00
N VAL A 28 -10.24 1.83 -17.13
CA VAL A 28 -9.98 0.53 -16.52
C VAL A 28 -9.96 0.65 -14.98
N ALA A 29 -9.34 1.70 -14.44
CA ALA A 29 -9.32 1.97 -13.01
C ALA A 29 -10.73 2.24 -12.46
N ALA A 30 -11.51 3.10 -13.12
CA ALA A 30 -12.89 3.41 -12.75
C ALA A 30 -13.80 2.16 -12.78
N SER A 31 -13.69 1.34 -13.82
CA SER A 31 -14.45 0.09 -13.93
C SER A 31 -14.08 -0.91 -12.84
N LYS A 32 -12.79 -1.03 -12.52
CA LYS A 32 -12.33 -1.89 -11.41
C LYS A 32 -12.83 -1.40 -10.06
N LEU A 33 -12.82 -0.08 -9.84
CA LEU A 33 -13.30 0.51 -8.60
C LEU A 33 -14.81 0.27 -8.44
N ALA A 34 -15.61 0.55 -9.47
CA ALA A 34 -17.05 0.32 -9.45
C ALA A 34 -17.40 -1.16 -9.22
N TYR A 35 -16.68 -2.08 -9.89
CA TYR A 35 -16.85 -3.52 -9.65
C TYR A 35 -16.50 -3.88 -8.20
N TYR A 36 -15.38 -3.37 -7.66
CA TYR A 36 -14.97 -3.64 -6.29
C TYR A 36 -15.97 -3.09 -5.26
N GLU A 37 -16.51 -1.90 -5.48
CA GLU A 37 -17.52 -1.31 -4.60
C GLU A 37 -18.82 -2.13 -4.60
N HIS A 38 -19.25 -2.61 -5.76
CA HIS A 38 -20.44 -3.45 -5.90
C HIS A 38 -20.27 -4.83 -5.25
N GLU A 39 -19.10 -5.47 -5.44
CA GLU A 39 -18.83 -6.84 -4.99
C GLU A 39 -18.07 -6.91 -3.64
N ARG A 40 -17.86 -5.75 -3.00
CA ARG A 40 -16.98 -5.62 -1.83
C ARG A 40 -17.32 -6.61 -0.72
N GLU A 41 -18.59 -6.72 -0.38
CA GLU A 41 -19.01 -7.58 0.72
C GLU A 41 -18.81 -9.06 0.40
N GLU A 42 -19.11 -9.46 -0.83
CA GLU A 42 -18.87 -10.84 -1.28
C GLU A 42 -17.40 -11.19 -1.34
N VAL A 43 -16.55 -10.27 -1.84
CA VAL A 43 -15.10 -10.45 -1.89
C VAL A 43 -14.51 -10.60 -0.47
N ILE A 44 -14.95 -9.76 0.46
CA ILE A 44 -14.54 -9.84 1.88
C ILE A 44 -15.00 -11.16 2.49
N ALA A 45 -16.27 -11.55 2.31
CA ALA A 45 -16.82 -12.80 2.84
C ALA A 45 -16.08 -14.02 2.27
N ARG A 46 -15.82 -14.04 0.97
CA ARG A 46 -15.06 -15.10 0.28
C ARG A 46 -13.64 -15.22 0.82
N SER A 47 -12.95 -14.07 0.98
CA SER A 47 -11.59 -14.01 1.51
C SER A 47 -11.53 -14.50 2.96
N LYS A 48 -12.52 -14.11 3.78
CA LYS A 48 -12.65 -14.57 5.16
C LYS A 48 -12.87 -16.08 5.23
N LYS A 49 -13.82 -16.59 4.46
CA LYS A 49 -14.13 -18.04 4.38
C LYS A 49 -12.89 -18.83 3.93
N TRP A 50 -12.15 -18.32 2.92
CA TRP A 50 -10.91 -18.97 2.48
C TRP A 50 -9.85 -18.99 3.59
N ALA A 51 -9.68 -17.88 4.32
CA ALA A 51 -8.73 -17.79 5.43
C ALA A 51 -9.09 -18.75 6.58
N GLU A 52 -10.35 -18.87 6.91
CA GLU A 52 -10.88 -19.82 7.91
C GLU A 52 -10.64 -21.28 7.48
N SER A 53 -10.81 -21.56 6.19
CA SER A 53 -10.59 -22.91 5.63
C SER A 53 -9.10 -23.25 5.40
N ASN A 54 -8.20 -22.26 5.45
CA ASN A 54 -6.77 -22.44 5.19
C ASN A 54 -5.88 -21.82 6.27
N PRO A 55 -6.07 -22.09 7.57
CA PRO A 55 -5.37 -21.41 8.65
C PRO A 55 -3.86 -21.58 8.58
N GLU A 56 -3.37 -22.75 8.18
CA GLU A 56 -1.93 -23.01 8.04
C GLU A 56 -1.30 -22.17 6.91
N LYS A 57 -1.96 -22.04 5.76
CA LYS A 57 -1.47 -21.19 4.66
C LYS A 57 -1.43 -19.72 5.07
N VAL A 58 -2.44 -19.26 5.82
CA VAL A 58 -2.48 -17.89 6.37
C VAL A 58 -1.34 -17.68 7.37
N ARG A 59 -1.08 -18.64 8.26
CA ARG A 59 0.03 -18.59 9.22
C ARG A 59 1.38 -18.52 8.50
N GLN A 60 1.60 -19.37 7.50
CA GLN A 60 2.82 -19.39 6.70
C GLN A 60 3.03 -18.08 5.94
N ALA A 61 1.98 -17.55 5.31
CA ALA A 61 2.05 -16.26 4.60
C ALA A 61 2.40 -15.11 5.54
N LYS A 62 1.77 -15.04 6.73
CA LYS A 62 2.10 -14.06 7.77
C LYS A 62 3.55 -14.20 8.26
N ALA A 63 4.01 -15.44 8.52
CA ALA A 63 5.40 -15.70 8.94
C ALA A 63 6.41 -15.28 7.87
N ASN A 64 6.15 -15.60 6.60
CA ASN A 64 7.00 -15.20 5.47
C ASN A 64 7.06 -13.69 5.31
N ASN A 65 5.92 -13.00 5.44
CA ASN A 65 5.88 -11.54 5.37
C ASN A 65 6.65 -10.89 6.54
N ARG A 66 6.50 -11.41 7.77
CA ARG A 66 7.30 -10.96 8.92
C ARG A 66 8.79 -11.15 8.69
N ARG A 67 9.20 -12.32 8.14
CA ARG A 67 10.61 -12.60 7.81
C ARG A 67 11.16 -11.63 6.77
N LYS A 68 10.40 -11.37 5.68
CA LYS A 68 10.77 -10.40 4.65
C LYS A 68 10.92 -8.98 5.21
N ARG A 69 9.97 -8.53 6.03
CA ARG A 69 10.04 -7.21 6.68
C ARG A 69 11.23 -7.10 7.63
N ARG A 70 11.50 -8.14 8.42
CA ARG A 70 12.66 -8.18 9.32
C ARG A 70 13.97 -8.14 8.52
N ALA A 71 14.11 -8.94 7.47
CA ALA A 71 15.28 -8.93 6.59
C ALA A 71 15.50 -7.56 5.93
N ALA A 72 14.44 -6.93 5.43
CA ALA A 72 14.51 -5.60 4.85
C ALA A 72 14.98 -4.55 5.88
N ARG A 73 14.46 -4.61 7.12
CA ARG A 73 14.87 -3.71 8.19
C ARG A 73 16.34 -3.87 8.57
N HIS A 74 16.82 -5.11 8.67
CA HIS A 74 18.24 -5.36 8.97
C HIS A 74 19.21 -4.96 7.86
N ALA A 75 18.74 -4.94 6.60
CA ALA A 75 19.53 -4.52 5.45
C ALA A 75 19.47 -3.00 5.20
N SER A 76 18.53 -2.30 5.84
CA SER A 76 18.36 -0.86 5.64
C SER A 76 19.36 -0.08 6.50
N PRO A 77 20.00 0.96 5.95
CA PRO A 77 20.92 1.80 6.70
C PRO A 77 20.16 2.70 7.67
N GLY A 78 20.81 2.97 8.82
CA GLY A 78 20.29 3.88 9.85
C GLY A 78 19.32 3.21 10.84
N SER A 79 18.94 3.99 11.81
CA SER A 79 17.91 3.69 12.81
C SER A 79 17.40 5.01 13.38
N PHE A 80 16.28 5.01 14.07
CA PHE A 80 15.79 6.16 14.84
C PHE A 80 15.26 5.68 16.19
N THR A 81 15.26 6.59 17.17
CA THR A 81 14.76 6.31 18.52
C THR A 81 13.30 6.80 18.66
N ALA A 82 12.66 6.40 19.78
CA ALA A 82 11.32 6.90 20.11
C ALA A 82 11.31 8.43 20.31
N GLU A 83 12.33 8.94 20.98
CA GLU A 83 12.50 10.37 21.25
C GLU A 83 12.67 11.19 19.96
N GLU A 84 13.42 10.66 18.98
CA GLU A 84 13.55 11.31 17.67
C GLU A 84 12.23 11.31 16.92
N PHE A 85 11.43 10.26 17.04
CA PHE A 85 10.09 10.23 16.43
C PHE A 85 9.12 11.18 17.12
N GLU A 86 9.14 11.26 18.45
CA GLU A 86 8.34 12.22 19.22
C GLU A 86 8.69 13.66 18.82
N ALA A 87 9.97 14.03 18.78
CA ALA A 87 10.43 15.34 18.33
C ALA A 87 10.00 15.62 16.87
N LEU A 88 10.02 14.62 16.01
CA LEU A 88 9.50 14.74 14.64
C LEU A 88 8.01 15.03 14.63
N CYS A 89 7.19 14.34 15.44
CA CYS A 89 5.77 14.58 15.57
C CYS A 89 5.49 16.01 16.05
N GLU A 90 6.21 16.46 17.07
CA GLU A 90 6.11 17.83 17.61
C GLU A 90 6.44 18.88 16.55
N SER A 91 7.51 18.68 15.76
CA SER A 91 7.91 19.61 14.70
C SER A 91 6.85 19.80 13.62
N TYR A 92 5.96 18.81 13.46
CA TYR A 92 4.81 18.87 12.55
C TYR A 92 3.47 19.14 13.26
N GLY A 93 3.49 19.59 14.53
CA GLY A 93 2.30 19.95 15.29
C GLY A 93 1.43 18.74 15.68
N ASN A 94 2.04 17.58 15.95
CA ASN A 94 1.38 16.35 16.41
C ASN A 94 0.17 15.94 15.58
N ARG A 95 0.28 16.02 14.24
CA ARG A 95 -0.81 15.70 13.32
C ARG A 95 -0.39 14.73 12.24
N CYS A 96 -1.35 14.01 11.69
CA CYS A 96 -1.16 13.17 10.51
C CYS A 96 -0.85 14.04 9.28
N LEU A 97 0.30 13.84 8.64
CA LEU A 97 0.72 14.64 7.47
C LEU A 97 -0.11 14.38 6.21
N ALA A 98 -0.88 13.29 6.17
CA ALA A 98 -1.71 12.96 5.01
C ALA A 98 -3.14 13.51 5.11
N CYS A 99 -3.76 13.56 6.32
CA CYS A 99 -5.14 14.00 6.49
C CYS A 99 -5.34 15.14 7.48
N GLY A 100 -4.27 15.57 8.19
CA GLY A 100 -4.35 16.64 9.16
C GLY A 100 -4.92 16.27 10.54
N GLU A 101 -5.33 15.01 10.73
CA GLU A 101 -5.94 14.52 11.99
C GLU A 101 -4.97 14.67 13.17
N THR A 102 -5.45 15.27 14.28
CA THR A 102 -4.67 15.57 15.49
C THR A 102 -4.96 14.65 16.67
N GLU A 103 -6.14 14.04 16.70
CA GLU A 103 -6.57 13.19 17.83
C GLU A 103 -6.15 11.72 17.65
N ALA A 104 -5.64 11.36 16.46
CA ALA A 104 -5.24 9.98 16.19
C ALA A 104 -3.83 9.70 16.70
N VAL A 105 -3.60 8.48 17.17
CA VAL A 105 -2.25 7.97 17.45
C VAL A 105 -1.44 7.97 16.15
N LEU A 106 -0.29 8.65 16.18
CA LEU A 106 0.62 8.73 15.05
C LEU A 106 1.55 7.51 15.01
N GLU A 107 1.75 6.98 13.81
CA GLU A 107 2.66 5.87 13.52
C GLU A 107 3.81 6.38 12.66
N ALA A 108 5.02 5.86 12.92
CA ALA A 108 6.18 6.12 12.08
C ALA A 108 6.03 5.37 10.75
N ASP A 109 5.89 6.11 9.66
CA ASP A 109 5.82 5.57 8.31
C ASP A 109 7.07 5.97 7.51
N HIS A 110 7.63 5.01 6.75
CA HIS A 110 8.77 5.27 5.88
C HIS A 110 8.30 5.90 4.56
N VAL A 111 8.76 7.10 4.24
CA VAL A 111 8.50 7.77 2.95
C VAL A 111 8.85 6.85 1.79
N VAL A 112 10.08 6.35 1.78
CA VAL A 112 10.52 5.25 0.91
C VAL A 112 10.47 3.97 1.72
N PRO A 113 9.59 3.01 1.40
CA PRO A 113 9.49 1.75 2.14
C PRO A 113 10.81 1.00 2.20
N LEU A 114 11.11 0.34 3.32
CA LEU A 114 12.32 -0.47 3.49
C LEU A 114 12.45 -1.56 2.41
N THR A 115 11.33 -2.13 1.96
CA THR A 115 11.28 -3.13 0.89
C THR A 115 11.63 -2.57 -0.49
N LYS A 116 11.72 -1.24 -0.62
CA LYS A 116 12.12 -0.50 -1.83
C LYS A 116 13.47 0.21 -1.65
N GLY A 117 14.25 -0.21 -0.66
CA GLY A 117 15.59 0.34 -0.41
C GLY A 117 15.59 1.62 0.43
N GLY A 118 14.49 1.97 1.08
CA GLY A 118 14.45 3.10 2.01
C GLY A 118 15.32 2.86 3.25
N SER A 119 15.84 3.95 3.84
CA SER A 119 16.59 3.90 5.11
C SER A 119 15.65 3.78 6.30
N ASP A 120 16.13 3.22 7.42
CA ASP A 120 15.45 3.23 8.73
C ASP A 120 15.84 4.48 9.55
N SER A 121 16.37 5.53 8.90
CA SER A 121 16.75 6.79 9.54
C SER A 121 15.56 7.71 9.71
N ILE A 122 15.60 8.58 10.74
CA ILE A 122 14.54 9.58 11.00
C ILE A 122 14.27 10.49 9.78
N SER A 123 15.27 10.73 8.94
CA SER A 123 15.15 11.51 7.70
C SER A 123 14.21 10.88 6.64
N ASN A 124 13.94 9.57 6.76
CA ASN A 124 13.01 8.84 5.89
C ASN A 124 11.66 8.57 6.59
N ILE A 125 11.43 9.12 7.79
CA ILE A 125 10.22 8.91 8.57
C ILE A 125 9.26 10.10 8.42
N GLN A 126 7.97 9.80 8.45
CA GLN A 126 6.88 10.76 8.50
C GLN A 126 5.77 10.29 9.46
N PRO A 127 5.13 11.19 10.24
CA PRO A 127 4.04 10.84 11.12
C PRO A 127 2.72 10.73 10.36
N LEU A 128 2.11 9.56 10.38
CA LEU A 128 0.80 9.28 9.79
C LEU A 128 -0.12 8.61 10.81
N CYS A 129 -1.43 8.87 10.74
CA CYS A 129 -2.39 8.05 11.47
C CYS A 129 -2.47 6.64 10.86
N GLY A 130 -2.89 5.66 11.66
CA GLY A 130 -2.92 4.26 11.22
C GLY A 130 -3.80 4.00 9.98
N SER A 131 -4.82 4.81 9.72
CA SER A 131 -5.65 4.70 8.50
C SER A 131 -4.89 5.16 7.25
N CYS A 132 -4.20 6.31 7.32
CA CYS A 132 -3.40 6.84 6.22
C CYS A 132 -2.17 5.97 5.95
N ASN A 133 -1.50 5.49 7.01
CA ASN A 133 -0.38 4.56 6.90
C ASN A 133 -0.79 3.26 6.16
N ARG A 134 -1.94 2.67 6.51
CA ARG A 134 -2.47 1.50 5.80
C ARG A 134 -2.83 1.78 4.34
N LYS A 135 -3.40 2.98 4.04
CA LYS A 135 -3.72 3.37 2.66
C LYS A 135 -2.46 3.56 1.82
N LYS A 136 -1.44 4.20 2.38
CA LYS A 136 -0.16 4.41 1.72
C LYS A 136 0.55 3.07 1.42
N CYS A 137 0.49 2.11 2.34
CA CYS A 137 1.06 0.77 2.17
C CYS A 137 2.54 0.83 1.73
N VAL A 138 2.89 0.24 0.57
CA VAL A 138 4.24 0.23 0.01
C VAL A 138 4.47 1.26 -1.10
N HIS A 139 3.60 2.26 -1.21
CA HIS A 139 3.80 3.35 -2.15
C HIS A 139 4.82 4.37 -1.61
N ILE A 140 5.64 4.92 -2.49
CA ILE A 140 6.56 6.01 -2.15
C ILE A 140 5.74 7.30 -2.21
N ILE A 141 5.38 7.83 -1.04
CA ILE A 141 4.61 9.07 -0.90
C ILE A 141 5.24 9.89 0.22
N ASP A 142 5.71 11.08 -0.10
CA ASP A 142 6.24 12.04 0.86
C ASP A 142 5.16 13.07 1.22
N CYS A 143 4.51 12.87 2.35
CA CYS A 143 3.50 13.78 2.87
C CYS A 143 4.11 15.03 3.55
N ARG A 144 5.43 15.07 3.81
CA ARG A 144 6.13 16.20 4.42
C ARG A 144 6.20 17.41 3.48
N LEU A 145 6.11 17.16 2.16
CA LEU A 145 6.11 18.19 1.13
C LEU A 145 4.75 18.90 0.97
N ASN A 146 3.69 18.36 1.54
CA ASN A 146 2.35 18.95 1.52
C ASN A 146 2.23 20.03 2.61
N THR A 147 3.01 21.10 2.49
CA THR A 147 2.98 22.25 3.41
C THR A 147 1.71 23.11 3.30
N ASN A 148 0.76 22.77 2.42
CA ASN A 148 -0.49 23.51 2.21
C ASN A 148 -1.59 23.22 3.23
N ILE A 149 -1.32 22.49 4.33
CA ILE A 149 -2.28 22.26 5.42
C ILE A 149 -2.09 23.31 6.55
N LEU A 150 -1.24 24.33 6.33
CA LEU A 150 -0.94 25.41 7.30
C LEU A 150 -1.58 26.75 6.94
N SER A 151 -2.75 26.77 6.31
CA SER A 151 -3.51 28.02 6.15
C SER A 151 -4.96 27.84 6.56
#